data_f19dad507616df0a29d8cdb5c774d579
#
_entry.id   f19dad507616df0a29d8cdb5c774d579
#
_cell.length_a   1.000
_cell.length_b   1.000
_cell.length_c   1.000
_cell.angle_alpha   90.00
_cell.angle_beta   90.00
_cell.angle_gamma   90.00
#
_symmetry.space_group_name_H-M   'P 1'
#
loop_
_entity.id
_entity.type
_entity.pdbx_description
1 polymer ?
#
loop_
_entity_poly.entity_id
_entity_poly.type
_entity_poly.pdbx_seq_one_letter_code
_entity_poly.pdbx_strand_id
1 'polypeptide(L)'
;AAGVPRGAPGQTGPLVRIVSPAAATSTLSVSATGAIAVRGYVDLTPQVGGQVTEISPQLREGGEFSARQTLLRIDRRDFDLALEAANADVDAARSSLLLREAEGDAAVDNYRILHPNKPVPPLVAKVPQIEQAKAQLAAATARANTARLDLSRTTFALPFDGYITASSAEVGQVLTRGQPFGQAFSREAVEAAVPLAPRDVETLSPLPGRSARLRAGDVTLAAEVERVAPELDPRTRFARIFLALEAPLPPGTFVDVEIDGPPLPDTFVLPEAAEQLGSFFWVVRDGQLEMATPQILGRSDDGIVTAAFDTGEGVVLGSVPGARAGLSVQTSAAE
;
A
#
# COMPACT_ATOMS: atom_id res chain seq x y z
N ALA A 1 67.67 -62.80 -9.12
CA ALA A 1 67.58 -61.37 -9.06
C ALA A 1 66.07 -60.96 -9.04
N ALA A 2 65.57 -60.66 -7.88
CA ALA A 2 64.18 -60.20 -7.71
C ALA A 2 64.09 -58.73 -8.08
N GLY A 3 63.29 -58.46 -9.10
CA GLY A 3 62.94 -57.07 -9.50
C GLY A 3 61.98 -56.47 -8.47
N VAL A 4 62.40 -55.33 -7.88
CA VAL A 4 61.60 -54.46 -7.04
C VAL A 4 60.55 -53.80 -7.92
N PRO A 5 59.25 -53.83 -7.56
CA PRO A 5 58.24 -53.08 -8.30
C PRO A 5 58.44 -51.58 -8.04
N ARG A 6 58.70 -50.80 -9.08
CA ARG A 6 58.63 -49.33 -9.03
C ARG A 6 57.21 -48.93 -8.76
N GLY A 7 56.97 -48.37 -7.53
CA GLY A 7 55.73 -47.68 -7.20
C GLY A 7 55.49 -46.55 -8.20
N ALA A 8 54.26 -46.34 -8.59
CA ALA A 8 53.82 -45.22 -9.39
C ALA A 8 54.23 -43.88 -8.69
N PRO A 9 54.66 -42.85 -9.49
CA PRO A 9 55.02 -41.56 -8.88
C PRO A 9 53.80 -40.98 -8.18
N GLY A 10 53.88 -40.89 -6.82
CA GLY A 10 52.90 -40.23 -6.05
C GLY A 10 52.77 -38.76 -6.52
N GLN A 11 51.59 -38.33 -6.80
CA GLN A 11 51.27 -36.94 -7.12
C GLN A 11 51.75 -36.04 -5.96
N THR A 12 52.83 -35.34 -6.15
CA THR A 12 53.47 -34.45 -5.20
C THR A 12 52.92 -33.02 -5.40
N GLY A 13 51.67 -32.80 -5.11
CA GLY A 13 51.02 -31.46 -5.12
C GLY A 13 50.56 -31.03 -3.75
N PRO A 14 50.38 -29.74 -3.52
CA PRO A 14 49.78 -29.25 -2.26
C PRO A 14 48.38 -29.83 -2.08
N LEU A 15 48.02 -30.11 -0.79
CA LEU A 15 46.69 -30.52 -0.42
C LEU A 15 45.76 -29.31 -0.44
N VAL A 16 44.68 -29.36 -1.21
CA VAL A 16 43.66 -28.31 -1.31
C VAL A 16 42.29 -28.84 -0.86
N ARG A 17 41.57 -28.01 -0.13
CA ARG A 17 40.18 -28.31 0.21
C ARG A 17 39.28 -27.87 -0.94
N ILE A 18 38.35 -28.70 -1.32
CA ILE A 18 37.40 -28.45 -2.40
C ILE A 18 35.95 -28.53 -1.87
N VAL A 19 35.09 -27.73 -2.45
CA VAL A 19 33.64 -27.81 -2.33
C VAL A 19 33.04 -28.15 -3.69
N SER A 20 32.07 -29.07 -3.69
CA SER A 20 31.30 -29.40 -4.90
C SER A 20 29.94 -28.78 -4.76
N PRO A 21 29.70 -27.56 -5.29
CA PRO A 21 28.42 -26.88 -5.13
C PRO A 21 27.34 -27.62 -5.94
N ALA A 22 26.13 -27.71 -5.35
CA ALA A 22 24.96 -28.17 -6.08
C ALA A 22 24.26 -26.99 -6.75
N ALA A 23 23.82 -27.18 -7.99
CA ALA A 23 23.00 -26.17 -8.65
C ALA A 23 21.66 -26.01 -7.90
N ALA A 24 21.32 -24.78 -7.58
CA ALA A 24 20.12 -24.42 -6.86
C ALA A 24 19.51 -23.14 -7.46
N THR A 25 18.26 -22.88 -7.09
CA THR A 25 17.68 -21.56 -7.33
C THR A 25 18.02 -20.68 -6.14
N SER A 26 18.74 -19.60 -6.38
CA SER A 26 19.12 -18.61 -5.37
C SER A 26 18.27 -17.34 -5.49
N THR A 27 18.14 -16.60 -4.42
CA THR A 27 17.51 -15.28 -4.39
C THR A 27 18.52 -14.29 -3.81
N LEU A 28 18.73 -13.20 -4.52
CA LEU A 28 19.53 -12.10 -3.99
C LEU A 28 18.59 -11.11 -3.31
N SER A 29 18.90 -10.72 -2.08
CA SER A 29 18.19 -9.64 -1.40
C SER A 29 18.95 -8.32 -1.48
N VAL A 30 18.21 -7.23 -1.43
CA VAL A 30 18.75 -5.87 -1.38
C VAL A 30 18.32 -5.25 -0.07
N SER A 31 19.31 -4.77 0.70
CA SER A 31 19.07 -4.04 1.95
C SER A 31 19.03 -2.55 1.68
N ALA A 32 18.05 -1.86 2.24
CA ALA A 32 17.91 -0.42 2.17
C ALA A 32 17.30 0.11 3.47
N THR A 33 17.57 1.39 3.77
CA THR A 33 16.98 2.06 4.93
C THR A 33 15.93 3.05 4.46
N GLY A 34 14.77 3.02 5.09
CA GLY A 34 13.65 3.91 4.82
C GLY A 34 13.03 4.49 6.08
N ALA A 35 11.86 5.06 5.93
CA ALA A 35 11.09 5.58 7.05
C ALA A 35 9.60 5.30 6.86
N ILE A 36 8.92 5.14 7.96
CA ILE A 36 7.46 5.06 7.98
C ILE A 36 6.91 6.45 7.66
N ALA A 37 6.05 6.51 6.67
CA ALA A 37 5.44 7.74 6.17
C ALA A 37 3.91 7.61 6.14
N VAL A 38 3.23 8.75 6.10
CA VAL A 38 1.79 8.81 5.84
C VAL A 38 1.58 9.19 4.38
N ARG A 39 0.83 8.38 3.65
CA ARG A 39 0.49 8.61 2.24
C ARG A 39 -0.25 9.93 2.01
N GLY A 40 -1.08 10.33 2.97
CA GLY A 40 -1.81 11.59 2.90
C GLY A 40 -2.51 11.93 4.20
N TYR A 41 -2.63 13.22 4.46
CA TYR A 41 -3.37 13.77 5.58
C TYR A 41 -4.73 14.29 5.09
N VAL A 42 -5.72 14.25 5.98
CA VAL A 42 -7.07 14.76 5.75
C VAL A 42 -7.30 15.96 6.64
N ASP A 43 -7.64 17.10 6.05
CA ASP A 43 -8.03 18.28 6.80
C ASP A 43 -9.45 18.11 7.36
N LEU A 44 -9.60 18.32 8.66
CA LEU A 44 -10.88 18.25 9.36
C LEU A 44 -11.66 19.53 9.09
N THR A 45 -12.58 19.45 8.13
CA THR A 45 -13.29 20.62 7.61
C THR A 45 -14.79 20.45 7.83
N PRO A 46 -15.47 21.36 8.57
CA PRO A 46 -16.89 21.26 8.81
C PRO A 46 -17.67 21.59 7.54
N GLN A 47 -18.72 20.82 7.28
CA GLN A 47 -19.59 21.01 6.11
C GLN A 47 -20.72 22.00 6.37
N VAL A 48 -20.98 22.34 7.64
CA VAL A 48 -21.91 23.39 8.10
C VAL A 48 -21.21 24.25 9.14
N GLY A 49 -21.61 25.51 9.26
CA GLY A 49 -21.08 26.43 10.29
C GLY A 49 -21.98 26.44 11.52
N GLY A 50 -21.40 26.78 12.67
CA GLY A 50 -22.12 26.94 13.91
C GLY A 50 -21.24 26.79 15.15
N GLN A 51 -21.81 26.95 16.31
CA GLN A 51 -21.14 26.87 17.61
C GLN A 51 -20.89 25.39 17.96
N VAL A 52 -19.68 25.07 18.39
CA VAL A 52 -19.32 23.76 18.92
C VAL A 52 -19.96 23.56 20.31
N THR A 53 -20.75 22.51 20.45
CA THR A 53 -21.42 22.16 21.70
C THR A 53 -20.74 21.00 22.44
N GLU A 54 -20.10 20.10 21.71
CA GLU A 54 -19.46 18.90 22.25
C GLU A 54 -18.22 18.54 21.46
N ILE A 55 -17.16 18.13 22.15
CA ILE A 55 -15.91 17.61 21.54
C ILE A 55 -15.58 16.28 22.19
N SER A 56 -15.28 15.28 21.36
CA SER A 56 -14.78 13.99 21.82
C SER A 56 -13.38 14.14 22.43
N PRO A 57 -13.07 13.44 23.53
CA PRO A 57 -11.72 13.41 24.10
C PRO A 57 -10.63 12.95 23.12
N GLN A 58 -11.00 12.22 22.06
CA GLN A 58 -10.10 11.76 21.00
C GLN A 58 -9.75 12.87 19.98
N LEU A 59 -10.50 13.97 19.92
CA LEU A 59 -10.23 15.08 19.02
C LEU A 59 -9.11 15.99 19.58
N ARG A 60 -7.93 15.41 19.74
CA ARG A 60 -6.70 16.07 20.20
C ARG A 60 -5.50 15.41 19.55
N GLU A 61 -4.37 16.08 19.54
CA GLU A 61 -3.12 15.53 19.03
C GLU A 61 -2.81 14.16 19.66
N GLY A 62 -2.53 13.16 18.83
CA GLY A 62 -2.28 11.78 19.23
C GLY A 62 -3.54 10.98 19.56
N GLY A 63 -4.74 11.56 19.43
CA GLY A 63 -5.99 10.85 19.69
C GLY A 63 -6.29 9.83 18.58
N GLU A 64 -6.69 8.63 18.98
CA GLU A 64 -7.13 7.56 18.09
C GLU A 64 -8.66 7.56 18.02
N PHE A 65 -9.20 7.39 16.79
CA PHE A 65 -10.64 7.33 16.55
C PHE A 65 -11.01 6.18 15.61
N SER A 66 -12.23 5.69 15.77
CA SER A 66 -12.83 4.69 14.89
C SER A 66 -13.70 5.32 13.81
N ALA A 67 -13.90 4.58 12.72
CA ALA A 67 -14.79 4.99 11.64
C ALA A 67 -16.19 5.34 12.14
N ARG A 68 -16.72 6.48 11.68
CA ARG A 68 -18.04 7.02 12.06
C ARG A 68 -18.18 7.42 13.53
N GLN A 69 -17.12 7.37 14.30
CA GLN A 69 -17.14 7.90 15.67
C GLN A 69 -17.35 9.42 15.64
N THR A 70 -18.29 9.92 16.45
CA THR A 70 -18.51 11.36 16.58
C THR A 70 -17.29 12.00 17.24
N LEU A 71 -16.66 12.93 16.54
CA LEU A 71 -15.51 13.69 17.03
C LEU A 71 -15.90 15.07 17.55
N LEU A 72 -16.92 15.67 16.95
CA LEU A 72 -17.38 17.02 17.29
C LEU A 72 -18.87 17.16 16.97
N ARG A 73 -19.59 17.96 17.75
CA ARG A 73 -20.96 18.36 17.46
C ARG A 73 -21.09 19.88 17.40
N ILE A 74 -21.80 20.34 16.39
CA ILE A 74 -22.22 21.72 16.17
C ILE A 74 -23.65 21.87 16.72
N ASP A 75 -24.01 23.03 17.21
CA ASP A 75 -25.37 23.34 17.67
C ASP A 75 -26.39 23.06 16.56
N ARG A 76 -27.29 22.15 16.84
CA ARG A 76 -28.22 21.60 15.84
C ARG A 76 -29.58 22.32 15.85
N ARG A 77 -29.85 23.18 16.81
CA ARG A 77 -31.20 23.77 17.05
C ARG A 77 -31.74 24.47 15.81
N ASP A 78 -30.93 25.30 15.16
CA ASP A 78 -31.35 26.01 13.95
C ASP A 78 -31.62 25.07 12.79
N PHE A 79 -30.85 23.98 12.69
CA PHE A 79 -31.01 22.94 11.64
C PHE A 79 -32.25 22.08 11.91
N ASP A 80 -32.59 21.78 13.18
CA ASP A 80 -33.81 21.08 13.56
C ASP A 80 -35.04 21.92 13.14
N LEU A 81 -35.05 23.22 13.45
CA LEU A 81 -36.14 24.14 13.08
C LEU A 81 -36.25 24.29 11.55
N ALA A 82 -35.14 24.35 10.83
CA ALA A 82 -35.16 24.42 9.39
C ALA A 82 -35.74 23.13 8.76
N LEU A 83 -35.42 21.97 9.32
CA LEU A 83 -35.99 20.69 8.87
C LEU A 83 -37.49 20.61 9.18
N GLU A 84 -37.92 21.06 10.37
CA GLU A 84 -39.35 21.12 10.75
C GLU A 84 -40.15 21.99 9.78
N ALA A 85 -39.64 23.19 9.48
CA ALA A 85 -40.27 24.10 8.52
C ALA A 85 -40.36 23.49 7.12
N ALA A 86 -39.28 22.85 6.64
CA ALA A 86 -39.28 22.19 5.36
C ALA A 86 -40.23 20.99 5.28
N ASN A 87 -40.41 20.24 6.38
CA ASN A 87 -41.40 19.16 6.45
C ASN A 87 -42.84 19.71 6.40
N ALA A 88 -43.13 20.84 7.07
CA ALA A 88 -44.43 21.49 6.97
C ALA A 88 -44.74 21.94 5.53
N ASP A 89 -43.74 22.44 4.79
CA ASP A 89 -43.91 22.76 3.35
C ASP A 89 -44.24 21.50 2.50
N VAL A 90 -43.64 20.34 2.82
CA VAL A 90 -43.97 19.07 2.17
C VAL A 90 -45.40 18.66 2.41
N ASP A 91 -45.90 18.81 3.67
CA ASP A 91 -47.28 18.46 4.05
C ASP A 91 -48.29 19.38 3.36
N ALA A 92 -47.99 20.69 3.28
CA ALA A 92 -48.78 21.66 2.56
C ALA A 92 -48.87 21.36 1.06
N ALA A 93 -47.73 21.05 0.43
CA ALA A 93 -47.66 20.68 -1.00
C ALA A 93 -48.39 19.36 -1.28
N ARG A 94 -48.27 18.37 -0.36
CA ARG A 94 -49.00 17.10 -0.46
C ARG A 94 -50.53 17.32 -0.38
N SER A 95 -50.99 18.13 0.56
CA SER A 95 -52.41 18.49 0.70
C SER A 95 -52.93 19.20 -0.53
N SER A 96 -52.14 20.11 -1.12
CA SER A 96 -52.47 20.79 -2.38
C SER A 96 -52.63 19.80 -3.54
N LEU A 97 -51.69 18.81 -3.66
CA LEU A 97 -51.79 17.79 -4.67
C LEU A 97 -53.08 16.94 -4.55
N LEU A 98 -53.38 16.45 -3.33
CA LEU A 98 -54.61 15.70 -3.05
C LEU A 98 -55.87 16.46 -3.43
N LEU A 99 -55.92 17.79 -3.11
CA LEU A 99 -57.01 18.64 -3.52
C LEU A 99 -57.16 18.70 -5.06
N ARG A 100 -56.04 18.88 -5.79
CA ARG A 100 -56.07 18.94 -7.27
C ARG A 100 -56.47 17.61 -7.91
N GLU A 101 -56.02 16.49 -7.35
CA GLU A 101 -56.43 15.16 -7.78
C GLU A 101 -57.96 14.95 -7.56
N ALA A 102 -58.48 15.27 -6.37
CA ALA A 102 -59.93 15.15 -6.10
C ALA A 102 -60.74 16.06 -7.01
N GLU A 103 -60.30 17.31 -7.26
CA GLU A 103 -60.99 18.22 -8.22
C GLU A 103 -60.93 17.68 -9.66
N GLY A 104 -59.82 17.03 -10.06
CA GLY A 104 -59.68 16.38 -11.36
C GLY A 104 -60.63 15.20 -11.52
N ASP A 105 -60.66 14.33 -10.53
CA ASP A 105 -61.56 13.17 -10.50
C ASP A 105 -63.05 13.58 -10.59
N ALA A 106 -63.47 14.57 -9.76
CA ALA A 106 -64.83 15.10 -9.82
C ALA A 106 -65.17 15.70 -11.21
N ALA A 107 -64.21 16.39 -11.86
CA ALA A 107 -64.40 16.96 -13.19
C ALA A 107 -64.50 15.86 -14.27
N VAL A 108 -63.73 14.78 -14.16
CA VAL A 108 -63.81 13.59 -15.04
C VAL A 108 -65.15 12.91 -14.93
N ASP A 109 -65.66 12.70 -13.71
CA ASP A 109 -66.93 12.03 -13.47
C ASP A 109 -68.10 12.86 -14.00
N ASN A 110 -68.14 14.16 -13.76
CA ASN A 110 -69.11 15.08 -14.32
C ASN A 110 -69.09 15.08 -15.87
N TYR A 111 -67.90 15.07 -16.49
CA TYR A 111 -67.79 15.02 -17.95
C TYR A 111 -68.31 13.73 -18.52
N ARG A 112 -68.06 12.57 -17.91
CA ARG A 112 -68.55 11.24 -18.31
C ARG A 112 -70.07 11.15 -18.26
N ILE A 113 -70.72 11.75 -17.26
CA ILE A 113 -72.19 11.81 -17.19
C ILE A 113 -72.75 12.57 -18.37
N LEU A 114 -72.17 13.69 -18.77
CA LEU A 114 -72.65 14.53 -19.88
C LEU A 114 -72.24 14.01 -21.24
N HIS A 115 -71.16 13.22 -21.33
CA HIS A 115 -70.59 12.73 -22.59
C HIS A 115 -70.14 11.26 -22.49
N PRO A 116 -71.08 10.31 -22.37
CA PRO A 116 -70.74 8.90 -22.04
C PRO A 116 -69.82 8.19 -23.04
N ASN A 117 -69.81 8.63 -24.31
CA ASN A 117 -69.00 8.00 -25.38
C ASN A 117 -67.83 8.80 -25.88
N LYS A 118 -67.43 9.89 -25.16
CA LYS A 118 -66.32 10.75 -25.58
C LYS A 118 -65.13 10.55 -24.65
N PRO A 119 -63.90 10.53 -25.21
CA PRO A 119 -62.69 10.54 -24.37
C PRO A 119 -62.62 11.83 -23.56
N VAL A 120 -62.15 11.77 -22.29
CA VAL A 120 -62.00 12.93 -21.42
C VAL A 120 -60.75 13.73 -21.85
N PRO A 121 -60.94 15.02 -22.23
CA PRO A 121 -59.77 15.85 -22.57
C PRO A 121 -58.87 16.06 -21.35
N PRO A 122 -57.50 16.10 -21.50
CA PRO A 122 -56.55 16.30 -20.42
C PRO A 122 -56.80 17.59 -19.61
N LEU A 123 -57.32 18.63 -20.26
CA LEU A 123 -57.63 19.91 -19.62
C LEU A 123 -58.85 19.79 -18.69
N VAL A 124 -59.85 18.97 -19.05
CA VAL A 124 -61.03 18.67 -18.19
C VAL A 124 -60.60 17.85 -17.00
N ALA A 125 -59.73 16.88 -17.20
CA ALA A 125 -59.13 16.07 -16.13
C ALA A 125 -58.10 16.85 -15.26
N LYS A 126 -57.92 18.15 -15.51
CA LYS A 126 -56.97 19.02 -14.82
C LYS A 126 -55.53 18.49 -14.78
N VAL A 127 -55.11 17.69 -15.79
CA VAL A 127 -53.77 17.06 -15.85
C VAL A 127 -52.65 18.07 -15.66
N PRO A 128 -52.61 19.26 -16.32
CA PRO A 128 -51.53 20.24 -16.10
C PRO A 128 -51.47 20.76 -14.67
N GLN A 129 -52.64 20.95 -14.00
CA GLN A 129 -52.69 21.44 -12.60
C GLN A 129 -52.22 20.36 -11.63
N ILE A 130 -52.55 19.10 -11.87
CA ILE A 130 -52.07 17.96 -11.09
C ILE A 130 -50.53 17.82 -11.25
N GLU A 131 -50.00 17.90 -12.48
CA GLU A 131 -48.58 17.83 -12.75
C GLU A 131 -47.82 18.99 -12.13
N GLN A 132 -48.39 20.21 -12.13
CA GLN A 132 -47.82 21.35 -11.43
C GLN A 132 -47.76 21.09 -9.91
N ALA A 133 -48.82 20.56 -9.29
CA ALA A 133 -48.83 20.26 -7.86
C ALA A 133 -47.85 19.13 -7.52
N LYS A 134 -47.70 18.11 -8.36
CA LYS A 134 -46.66 17.08 -8.22
C LYS A 134 -45.23 17.69 -8.24
N ALA A 135 -44.99 18.59 -9.16
CA ALA A 135 -43.70 19.29 -9.26
C ALA A 135 -43.44 20.14 -7.99
N GLN A 136 -44.46 20.79 -7.43
CA GLN A 136 -44.35 21.56 -6.17
C GLN A 136 -44.02 20.64 -4.99
N LEU A 137 -44.68 19.47 -4.88
CA LEU A 137 -44.39 18.47 -3.86
C LEU A 137 -42.97 17.93 -4.00
N ALA A 138 -42.52 17.64 -5.21
CA ALA A 138 -41.14 17.21 -5.45
C ALA A 138 -40.12 18.27 -5.03
N ALA A 139 -40.38 19.54 -5.33
CA ALA A 139 -39.52 20.66 -4.91
C ALA A 139 -39.47 20.83 -3.40
N ALA A 140 -40.62 20.74 -2.70
CA ALA A 140 -40.68 20.80 -1.24
C ALA A 140 -39.93 19.60 -0.61
N THR A 141 -40.09 18.40 -1.13
CA THR A 141 -39.39 17.20 -0.68
C THR A 141 -37.86 17.35 -0.85
N ALA A 142 -37.41 17.94 -1.94
CA ALA A 142 -35.98 18.20 -2.17
C ALA A 142 -35.42 19.17 -1.13
N ARG A 143 -36.15 20.24 -0.77
CA ARG A 143 -35.76 21.18 0.29
C ARG A 143 -35.69 20.50 1.67
N ALA A 144 -36.67 19.64 2.02
CA ALA A 144 -36.64 18.89 3.27
C ALA A 144 -35.45 17.92 3.34
N ASN A 145 -35.10 17.28 2.20
CA ASN A 145 -33.92 16.41 2.12
C ASN A 145 -32.61 17.20 2.31
N THR A 146 -32.51 18.42 1.76
CA THR A 146 -31.36 19.31 1.97
C THR A 146 -31.25 19.69 3.45
N ALA A 147 -32.33 20.13 4.10
CA ALA A 147 -32.35 20.47 5.52
C ALA A 147 -31.96 19.26 6.40
N ARG A 148 -32.42 18.05 6.05
CA ARG A 148 -32.05 16.81 6.75
C ARG A 148 -30.56 16.51 6.60
N LEU A 149 -29.99 16.71 5.41
CA LEU A 149 -28.58 16.53 5.15
C LEU A 149 -27.74 17.52 5.96
N ASP A 150 -28.13 18.80 6.01
CA ASP A 150 -27.41 19.80 6.77
C ASP A 150 -27.50 19.54 8.30
N LEU A 151 -28.63 19.06 8.78
CA LEU A 151 -28.76 18.59 10.17
C LEU A 151 -27.81 17.41 10.45
N SER A 152 -27.69 16.45 9.54
CA SER A 152 -26.76 15.32 9.72
C SER A 152 -25.31 15.77 9.78
N ARG A 153 -24.95 16.85 9.10
CA ARG A 153 -23.62 17.46 9.05
C ARG A 153 -23.23 18.24 10.32
N THR A 154 -24.17 18.46 11.24
CA THR A 154 -23.85 19.03 12.55
C THR A 154 -23.06 18.07 13.42
N THR A 155 -23.06 16.78 13.10
CA THR A 155 -22.23 15.76 13.73
C THR A 155 -21.03 15.46 12.84
N PHE A 156 -19.84 15.80 13.31
CA PHE A 156 -18.61 15.56 12.57
C PHE A 156 -18.03 14.19 12.90
N ALA A 157 -17.81 13.37 11.89
CA ALA A 157 -17.20 12.05 11.98
C ALA A 157 -16.45 11.76 10.69
N LEU A 158 -15.44 10.88 10.76
CA LEU A 158 -14.68 10.41 9.59
C LEU A 158 -15.11 8.99 9.20
N PRO A 159 -15.01 8.62 7.91
CA PRO A 159 -15.46 7.30 7.43
C PRO A 159 -14.43 6.17 7.63
N PHE A 160 -13.29 6.44 8.26
CA PHE A 160 -12.16 5.53 8.44
C PHE A 160 -11.64 5.57 9.88
N ASP A 161 -10.89 4.55 10.28
CA ASP A 161 -10.12 4.52 11.53
C ASP A 161 -8.83 5.31 11.37
N GLY A 162 -8.40 6.04 12.40
CA GLY A 162 -7.20 6.84 12.24
C GLY A 162 -6.74 7.60 13.49
N TYR A 163 -5.84 8.55 13.27
CA TYR A 163 -5.22 9.36 14.30
C TYR A 163 -5.34 10.84 13.98
N ILE A 164 -5.57 11.64 15.03
CA ILE A 164 -5.57 13.09 14.94
C ILE A 164 -4.14 13.61 15.12
N THR A 165 -3.69 14.44 14.18
CA THR A 165 -2.37 15.08 14.26
C THR A 165 -2.43 16.50 14.82
N ALA A 166 -3.52 17.19 14.60
CA ALA A 166 -3.76 18.52 15.14
C ALA A 166 -5.27 18.80 15.27
N SER A 167 -5.66 19.55 16.28
CA SER A 167 -7.01 20.11 16.42
C SER A 167 -6.95 21.46 17.13
N SER A 168 -7.67 22.43 16.61
CA SER A 168 -7.86 23.76 17.19
C SER A 168 -9.30 24.02 17.63
N ALA A 169 -10.17 23.00 17.55
CA ALA A 169 -11.58 23.15 17.93
C ALA A 169 -11.74 23.16 19.45
N GLU A 170 -12.53 24.11 19.95
CA GLU A 170 -12.86 24.26 21.36
C GLU A 170 -14.38 24.34 21.55
N VAL A 171 -14.90 23.83 22.68
CA VAL A 171 -16.31 23.95 23.02
C VAL A 171 -16.67 25.43 23.20
N GLY A 172 -17.75 25.86 22.54
CA GLY A 172 -18.17 27.26 22.51
C GLY A 172 -17.63 28.08 21.34
N GLN A 173 -16.60 27.58 20.64
CA GLN A 173 -16.07 28.20 19.43
C GLN A 173 -17.07 28.10 18.27
N VAL A 174 -17.09 29.11 17.41
CA VAL A 174 -17.87 29.07 16.16
C VAL A 174 -16.99 28.61 15.03
N LEU A 175 -17.37 27.51 14.41
CA LEU A 175 -16.71 27.01 13.20
C LEU A 175 -17.38 27.55 11.95
N THR A 176 -16.57 27.87 10.95
CA THR A 176 -17.03 28.33 9.65
C THR A 176 -17.00 27.18 8.64
N ARG A 177 -18.07 27.03 7.86
CA ARG A 177 -18.15 26.05 6.79
C ARG A 177 -16.95 26.17 5.86
N GLY A 178 -16.26 25.05 5.59
CA GLY A 178 -15.13 24.99 4.67
C GLY A 178 -13.78 25.42 5.25
N GLN A 179 -13.72 25.86 6.52
CA GLN A 179 -12.48 26.24 7.19
C GLN A 179 -11.95 25.06 8.03
N PRO A 180 -10.74 24.56 7.76
CA PRO A 180 -10.15 23.46 8.53
C PRO A 180 -9.97 23.86 10.01
N PHE A 181 -10.26 22.92 10.92
CA PHE A 181 -10.03 23.05 12.36
C PHE A 181 -9.05 22.02 12.91
N GLY A 182 -8.49 21.17 12.06
CA GLY A 182 -7.54 20.15 12.46
C GLY A 182 -7.08 19.30 11.28
N GLN A 183 -6.30 18.27 11.58
CA GLN A 183 -5.78 17.34 10.60
C GLN A 183 -5.72 15.92 11.19
N ALA A 184 -5.95 14.93 10.35
CA ALA A 184 -5.92 13.52 10.69
C ALA A 184 -5.32 12.68 9.56
N PHE A 185 -4.97 11.43 9.85
CA PHE A 185 -4.66 10.44 8.82
C PHE A 185 -5.30 9.09 9.12
N SER A 186 -5.58 8.34 8.08
CA SER A 186 -6.09 6.97 8.19
C SER A 186 -4.99 6.03 8.65
N ARG A 187 -5.33 5.04 9.48
CA ARG A 187 -4.43 3.95 9.85
C ARG A 187 -3.90 3.20 8.61
N GLU A 188 -4.73 3.03 7.60
CA GLU A 188 -4.37 2.38 6.33
C GLU A 188 -3.49 3.26 5.42
N ALA A 189 -3.34 4.55 5.73
CA ALA A 189 -2.48 5.45 4.98
C ALA A 189 -1.01 5.38 5.41
N VAL A 190 -0.68 4.55 6.40
CA VAL A 190 0.69 4.36 6.88
C VAL A 190 1.41 3.34 5.99
N GLU A 191 2.57 3.70 5.50
CA GLU A 191 3.39 2.89 4.60
C GLU A 191 4.88 3.09 4.88
N ALA A 192 5.74 2.16 4.47
CA ALA A 192 7.16 2.39 4.48
C ALA A 192 7.61 2.99 3.15
N ALA A 193 8.28 4.14 3.21
CA ALA A 193 8.89 4.79 2.05
C ALA A 193 10.40 4.54 2.06
N VAL A 194 10.89 3.85 1.03
CA VAL A 194 12.28 3.40 0.95
C VAL A 194 12.92 3.92 -0.33
N PRO A 195 14.01 4.68 -0.23
CA PRO A 195 14.80 5.08 -1.40
C PRO A 195 15.69 3.93 -1.87
N LEU A 196 15.67 3.62 -3.15
CA LEU A 196 16.51 2.61 -3.79
C LEU A 196 17.42 3.25 -4.85
N ALA A 197 18.67 2.81 -4.90
CA ALA A 197 19.57 3.18 -5.99
C ALA A 197 19.08 2.57 -7.33
N PRO A 198 19.33 3.23 -8.48
CA PRO A 198 18.87 2.72 -9.78
C PRO A 198 19.30 1.27 -10.08
N ARG A 199 20.53 0.90 -9.72
CA ARG A 199 21.05 -0.46 -9.88
C ARG A 199 20.25 -1.50 -9.07
N ASP A 200 19.79 -1.12 -7.88
CA ASP A 200 19.04 -2.02 -7.01
C ASP A 200 17.62 -2.23 -7.55
N VAL A 201 17.05 -1.17 -8.16
CA VAL A 201 15.78 -1.26 -8.90
C VAL A 201 15.88 -2.24 -10.07
N GLU A 202 16.98 -2.19 -10.82
CA GLU A 202 17.22 -3.13 -11.93
C GLU A 202 17.35 -4.58 -11.44
N THR A 203 18.11 -4.80 -10.35
CA THR A 203 18.31 -6.12 -9.73
C THR A 203 17.01 -6.73 -9.21
N LEU A 204 16.15 -5.92 -8.62
CA LEU A 204 14.88 -6.36 -8.03
C LEU A 204 13.72 -6.44 -9.02
N SER A 205 13.88 -5.92 -10.24
CA SER A 205 12.79 -5.81 -11.21
C SER A 205 12.18 -7.17 -11.60
N PRO A 206 10.83 -7.29 -11.70
CA PRO A 206 9.81 -6.28 -11.39
C PRO A 206 9.60 -6.10 -9.89
N LEU A 207 9.51 -4.85 -9.43
CA LEU A 207 9.42 -4.51 -8.00
C LEU A 207 8.04 -4.76 -7.36
N PRO A 208 6.90 -4.36 -7.98
CA PRO A 208 5.59 -4.58 -7.37
C PRO A 208 5.32 -6.06 -7.09
N GLY A 209 4.81 -6.35 -5.88
CA GLY A 209 4.57 -7.72 -5.41
C GLY A 209 5.79 -8.44 -4.82
N ARG A 210 6.95 -7.77 -4.71
CA ARG A 210 8.12 -8.34 -4.03
C ARG A 210 7.91 -8.38 -2.53
N SER A 211 8.21 -9.55 -1.95
CA SER A 211 8.25 -9.71 -0.50
C SER A 211 9.44 -8.96 0.08
N ALA A 212 9.24 -8.41 1.25
CA ALA A 212 10.27 -7.73 2.01
C ALA A 212 10.16 -8.02 3.51
N ARG A 213 11.26 -7.97 4.21
CA ARG A 213 11.34 -7.97 5.67
C ARG A 213 11.72 -6.57 6.12
N LEU A 214 10.91 -6.02 7.02
CA LEU A 214 11.11 -4.70 7.58
C LEU A 214 11.45 -4.83 9.06
N ARG A 215 12.55 -4.22 9.47
CA ARG A 215 13.00 -4.20 10.86
C ARG A 215 12.99 -2.77 11.41
N ALA A 216 12.28 -2.60 12.53
CA ALA A 216 12.23 -1.36 13.30
C ALA A 216 12.69 -1.64 14.73
N GLY A 217 13.97 -1.40 15.04
CA GLY A 217 14.56 -1.85 16.29
C GLY A 217 14.48 -3.37 16.46
N ASP A 218 13.78 -3.83 17.50
CA ASP A 218 13.59 -5.26 17.79
C ASP A 218 12.36 -5.87 17.11
N VAL A 219 11.56 -5.05 16.41
CA VAL A 219 10.34 -5.51 15.72
C VAL A 219 10.66 -5.84 14.27
N THR A 220 10.33 -7.06 13.85
CA THR A 220 10.43 -7.49 12.45
C THR A 220 9.01 -7.74 11.91
N LEU A 221 8.68 -7.14 10.79
CA LEU A 221 7.39 -7.26 10.11
C LEU A 221 7.59 -7.73 8.68
N ALA A 222 6.65 -8.52 8.20
CA ALA A 222 6.54 -8.78 6.77
C ALA A 222 5.96 -7.54 6.08
N ALA A 223 6.45 -7.29 4.87
CA ALA A 223 6.00 -6.20 4.02
C ALA A 223 6.04 -6.64 2.56
N GLU A 224 5.33 -5.92 1.72
CA GLU A 224 5.30 -6.16 0.28
C GLU A 224 5.47 -4.84 -0.46
N VAL A 225 6.23 -4.85 -1.54
CA VAL A 225 6.38 -3.68 -2.41
C VAL A 225 5.07 -3.46 -3.16
N GLU A 226 4.33 -2.43 -2.79
CA GLU A 226 3.04 -2.09 -3.39
C GLU A 226 3.23 -1.31 -4.71
N ARG A 227 4.12 -0.31 -4.68
CA ARG A 227 4.34 0.57 -5.84
C ARG A 227 5.72 1.22 -5.83
N VAL A 228 6.09 1.74 -6.99
CA VAL A 228 7.30 2.53 -7.21
C VAL A 228 6.89 3.92 -7.64
N ALA A 229 7.52 4.96 -7.08
CA ALA A 229 7.31 6.31 -7.54
C ALA A 229 7.73 6.45 -9.02
N PRO A 230 6.92 7.12 -9.86
CA PRO A 230 7.25 7.30 -11.27
C PRO A 230 8.41 8.28 -11.49
N GLU A 231 8.75 9.06 -10.48
CA GLU A 231 9.81 10.07 -10.52
C GLU A 231 10.94 9.72 -9.57
N LEU A 232 12.17 9.97 -10.02
CA LEU A 232 13.34 9.89 -9.16
C LEU A 232 13.46 11.15 -8.31
N ASP A 233 13.93 11.02 -7.08
CA ASP A 233 14.27 12.17 -6.25
C ASP A 233 15.31 13.04 -6.96
N PRO A 234 15.04 14.33 -7.18
CA PRO A 234 15.89 15.19 -8.01
C PRO A 234 17.27 15.43 -7.40
N ARG A 235 17.41 15.28 -6.09
CA ARG A 235 18.68 15.52 -5.37
C ARG A 235 19.53 14.26 -5.28
N THR A 236 18.91 13.13 -4.94
CA THR A 236 19.62 11.86 -4.73
C THR A 236 19.64 10.97 -5.96
N ARG A 237 18.74 11.17 -6.91
CA ARG A 237 18.49 10.32 -8.08
C ARG A 237 18.01 8.91 -7.73
N PHE A 238 17.53 8.70 -6.49
CA PHE A 238 16.99 7.42 -6.03
C PHE A 238 15.52 7.29 -6.44
N ALA A 239 15.12 6.07 -6.78
CA ALA A 239 13.72 5.70 -6.90
C ALA A 239 13.12 5.54 -5.49
N ARG A 240 11.90 6.01 -5.27
CA ARG A 240 11.19 5.79 -4.02
C ARG A 240 10.21 4.64 -4.21
N ILE A 241 10.35 3.62 -3.40
CA ILE A 241 9.39 2.53 -3.33
C ILE A 241 8.55 2.66 -2.06
N PHE A 242 7.35 2.11 -2.12
CA PHE A 242 6.40 2.13 -1.02
C PHE A 242 5.99 0.70 -0.72
N LEU A 243 6.09 0.33 0.55
CA LEU A 243 5.74 -1.00 1.03
C LEU A 243 4.50 -0.93 1.90
N ALA A 244 3.57 -1.83 1.64
CA ALA A 244 2.46 -2.11 2.52
C ALA A 244 2.95 -2.86 3.75
N LEU A 245 2.44 -2.52 4.93
CA LEU A 245 2.84 -3.08 6.20
C LEU A 245 1.75 -4.02 6.73
N GLU A 246 2.16 -5.13 7.30
CA GLU A 246 1.24 -6.06 7.98
C GLU A 246 0.62 -5.46 9.26
N ALA A 247 1.38 -4.60 9.94
CA ALA A 247 0.94 -3.87 11.11
C ALA A 247 1.43 -2.42 11.07
N PRO A 248 0.63 -1.44 11.48
CA PRO A 248 1.03 -0.03 11.46
C PRO A 248 2.13 0.25 12.46
N LEU A 249 3.16 0.98 12.02
CA LEU A 249 4.20 1.55 12.86
C LEU A 249 4.01 3.07 12.94
N PRO A 250 4.48 3.74 14.00
CA PRO A 250 4.40 5.18 14.11
C PRO A 250 5.10 5.89 12.95
N PRO A 251 4.44 6.84 12.26
CA PRO A 251 5.08 7.66 11.23
C PRO A 251 6.34 8.34 11.76
N GLY A 252 7.38 8.43 10.93
CA GLY A 252 8.70 8.95 11.30
C GLY A 252 9.66 7.90 11.85
N THR A 253 9.23 6.67 12.09
CA THR A 253 10.11 5.56 12.49
C THR A 253 11.05 5.20 11.34
N PHE A 254 12.35 5.14 11.59
CA PHE A 254 13.33 4.59 10.63
C PHE A 254 13.24 3.06 10.63
N VAL A 255 13.39 2.49 9.46
CA VAL A 255 13.29 1.05 9.23
C VAL A 255 14.38 0.57 8.29
N ASP A 256 14.93 -0.59 8.61
CA ASP A 256 15.80 -1.34 7.69
C ASP A 256 14.91 -2.33 6.94
N VAL A 257 15.03 -2.34 5.64
CA VAL A 257 14.21 -3.17 4.76
C VAL A 257 15.11 -4.05 3.93
N GLU A 258 14.84 -5.33 3.93
CA GLU A 258 15.46 -6.32 3.06
C GLU A 258 14.42 -6.81 2.06
N ILE A 259 14.68 -6.60 0.77
CA ILE A 259 13.74 -6.89 -0.32
C ILE A 259 14.27 -8.08 -1.10
N ASP A 260 13.45 -9.11 -1.24
CA ASP A 260 13.82 -10.32 -1.98
C ASP A 260 13.74 -10.07 -3.50
N GLY A 261 14.83 -10.36 -4.19
CA GLY A 261 14.92 -10.25 -5.65
C GLY A 261 14.22 -11.41 -6.37
N PRO A 262 14.31 -11.45 -7.71
CA PRO A 262 13.79 -12.55 -8.49
C PRO A 262 14.56 -13.85 -8.21
N PRO A 263 13.91 -15.01 -8.32
CA PRO A 263 14.61 -16.27 -8.25
C PRO A 263 15.56 -16.41 -9.45
N LEU A 264 16.80 -16.76 -9.15
CA LEU A 264 17.86 -16.99 -10.13
C LEU A 264 18.06 -18.52 -10.24
N PRO A 265 17.60 -19.15 -11.32
CA PRO A 265 17.79 -20.58 -11.53
C PRO A 265 19.24 -20.91 -11.91
N ASP A 266 19.65 -22.14 -11.74
CA ASP A 266 20.95 -22.66 -12.15
C ASP A 266 22.13 -21.84 -11.61
N THR A 267 22.13 -21.61 -10.31
CA THR A 267 23.20 -20.87 -9.62
C THR A 267 23.96 -21.78 -8.65
N PHE A 268 25.21 -21.41 -8.38
CA PHE A 268 25.99 -21.94 -7.27
C PHE A 268 26.15 -20.90 -6.19
N VAL A 269 26.05 -21.33 -4.93
CA VAL A 269 26.43 -20.54 -3.78
C VAL A 269 27.80 -21.04 -3.30
N LEU A 270 28.80 -20.21 -3.41
CA LEU A 270 30.17 -20.54 -3.06
C LEU A 270 30.60 -19.79 -1.80
N PRO A 271 31.25 -20.43 -0.83
CA PRO A 271 31.80 -19.71 0.30
C PRO A 271 32.74 -18.59 -0.16
N GLU A 272 32.78 -17.45 0.56
CA GLU A 272 33.68 -16.32 0.21
C GLU A 272 35.14 -16.72 0.10
N ALA A 273 35.55 -17.75 0.88
CA ALA A 273 36.90 -18.31 0.84
C ALA A 273 37.27 -18.96 -0.51
N ALA A 274 36.32 -19.18 -1.40
CA ALA A 274 36.58 -19.73 -2.74
C ALA A 274 37.08 -18.68 -3.72
N GLU A 275 36.71 -17.40 -3.52
CA GLU A 275 37.08 -16.30 -4.41
C GLU A 275 38.56 -15.93 -4.23
N GLN A 276 39.25 -15.81 -5.34
CA GLN A 276 40.64 -15.37 -5.40
C GLN A 276 40.75 -13.88 -5.75
N LEU A 277 41.86 -13.25 -5.43
CA LEU A 277 42.13 -11.86 -5.84
C LEU A 277 42.02 -11.70 -7.36
N GLY A 278 41.05 -10.91 -7.79
CA GLY A 278 40.74 -10.71 -9.21
C GLY A 278 39.44 -11.39 -9.67
N SER A 279 38.59 -11.79 -8.72
CA SER A 279 37.23 -12.33 -8.99
C SER A 279 37.22 -13.56 -9.89
N PHE A 280 38.13 -14.51 -9.63
CA PHE A 280 38.18 -15.81 -10.25
C PHE A 280 38.20 -16.93 -9.20
N PHE A 281 37.97 -18.15 -9.61
CA PHE A 281 37.94 -19.35 -8.77
C PHE A 281 38.91 -20.38 -9.29
N TRP A 282 39.58 -21.11 -8.41
CA TRP A 282 40.31 -22.29 -8.79
C TRP A 282 39.37 -23.49 -8.76
N VAL A 283 39.34 -24.26 -9.85
CA VAL A 283 38.66 -25.55 -9.94
C VAL A 283 39.72 -26.65 -10.14
N VAL A 284 39.42 -27.85 -9.69
CA VAL A 284 40.27 -29.00 -9.91
C VAL A 284 39.70 -29.83 -11.06
N ARG A 285 40.52 -30.10 -12.06
CA ARG A 285 40.18 -31.00 -13.15
C ARG A 285 41.38 -31.93 -13.46
N ASP A 286 41.12 -33.22 -13.46
CA ASP A 286 42.15 -34.26 -13.65
C ASP A 286 43.33 -34.08 -12.66
N GLY A 287 43.04 -33.68 -11.42
CA GLY A 287 44.04 -33.45 -10.39
C GLY A 287 44.92 -32.20 -10.60
N GLN A 288 44.53 -31.29 -11.46
CA GLN A 288 45.23 -30.02 -11.73
C GLN A 288 44.33 -28.79 -11.50
N LEU A 289 44.96 -27.68 -11.11
CA LEU A 289 44.26 -26.40 -10.98
C LEU A 289 43.99 -25.80 -12.35
N GLU A 290 42.73 -25.41 -12.54
CA GLU A 290 42.26 -24.62 -13.67
C GLU A 290 41.57 -23.35 -13.18
N MET A 291 41.76 -22.24 -13.87
CA MET A 291 41.14 -20.96 -13.54
C MET A 291 39.75 -20.87 -14.13
N ALA A 292 38.74 -20.69 -13.31
CA ALA A 292 37.36 -20.45 -13.75
C ALA A 292 36.96 -18.99 -13.40
N THR A 293 36.30 -18.33 -14.35
CA THR A 293 35.78 -16.97 -14.21
C THR A 293 34.29 -16.95 -14.50
N PRO A 294 33.46 -17.58 -13.65
CA PRO A 294 32.03 -17.55 -13.82
C PRO A 294 31.48 -16.14 -13.63
N GLN A 295 30.28 -15.90 -14.16
CA GLN A 295 29.56 -14.68 -13.91
C GLN A 295 29.13 -14.63 -12.45
N ILE A 296 29.63 -13.70 -11.67
CA ILE A 296 29.17 -13.42 -10.32
C ILE A 296 27.85 -12.63 -10.45
N LEU A 297 26.77 -13.18 -9.91
CA LEU A 297 25.44 -12.57 -9.93
C LEU A 297 25.21 -11.66 -8.73
N GLY A 298 25.86 -11.99 -7.60
CA GLY A 298 25.77 -11.19 -6.38
C GLY A 298 26.39 -11.89 -5.16
N ARG A 299 26.16 -11.34 -3.99
CA ARG A 299 26.57 -11.90 -2.70
C ARG A 299 25.34 -12.02 -1.80
N SER A 300 25.27 -13.09 -1.04
CA SER A 300 24.25 -13.33 -0.02
C SER A 300 24.95 -13.62 1.31
N ASP A 301 24.18 -13.75 2.38
CA ASP A 301 24.71 -14.13 3.71
C ASP A 301 25.38 -15.51 3.69
N ASP A 302 24.98 -16.39 2.74
CA ASP A 302 25.51 -17.74 2.59
C ASP A 302 26.77 -17.78 1.71
N GLY A 303 27.13 -16.70 1.02
CA GLY A 303 28.28 -16.60 0.17
C GLY A 303 28.08 -15.92 -1.18
N ILE A 304 28.94 -16.25 -2.15
CA ILE A 304 28.94 -15.67 -3.48
C ILE A 304 28.03 -16.47 -4.39
N VAL A 305 27.06 -15.80 -4.99
CA VAL A 305 26.13 -16.40 -5.96
C VAL A 305 26.69 -16.22 -7.36
N THR A 306 26.95 -17.32 -8.05
CA THR A 306 27.43 -17.33 -9.43
C THR A 306 26.45 -18.06 -10.34
N ALA A 307 26.48 -17.76 -11.64
CA ALA A 307 25.86 -18.65 -12.62
C ALA A 307 26.54 -20.01 -12.55
N ALA A 308 25.80 -21.09 -12.82
CA ALA A 308 26.36 -22.42 -12.83
C ALA A 308 27.47 -22.53 -13.92
N PHE A 309 28.56 -23.17 -13.56
CA PHE A 309 29.70 -23.39 -14.44
C PHE A 309 30.26 -24.79 -14.19
N ASP A 310 31.17 -25.26 -15.06
CA ASP A 310 31.81 -26.54 -14.85
C ASP A 310 32.86 -26.47 -13.75
N THR A 311 32.57 -27.11 -12.62
CA THR A 311 33.40 -27.11 -11.41
C THR A 311 34.45 -28.25 -11.41
N GLY A 312 34.45 -29.15 -12.41
CA GLY A 312 35.28 -30.31 -12.40
C GLY A 312 35.09 -31.20 -11.18
N GLU A 313 36.17 -31.52 -10.47
CA GLU A 313 36.14 -32.27 -9.20
C GLU A 313 35.67 -31.41 -8.02
N GLY A 314 35.75 -30.07 -8.13
CA GLY A 314 35.29 -29.11 -7.12
C GLY A 314 36.03 -27.77 -7.18
N VAL A 315 35.46 -26.81 -6.48
CA VAL A 315 36.00 -25.44 -6.32
C VAL A 315 36.89 -25.38 -5.09
N VAL A 316 38.08 -24.84 -5.25
CA VAL A 316 39.09 -24.78 -4.17
C VAL A 316 38.74 -23.69 -3.18
N LEU A 317 38.82 -24.00 -1.90
CA LEU A 317 38.65 -23.08 -0.79
C LEU A 317 39.99 -22.56 -0.25
N GLY A 318 40.10 -21.25 -0.11
CA GLY A 318 41.29 -20.59 0.41
C GLY A 318 42.41 -20.39 -0.62
N SER A 319 43.50 -19.82 -0.19
CA SER A 319 44.67 -19.53 -1.02
C SER A 319 45.55 -20.77 -1.15
N VAL A 320 46.02 -21.03 -2.35
CA VAL A 320 46.97 -22.12 -2.65
C VAL A 320 48.37 -21.54 -2.90
N PRO A 321 49.36 -21.88 -2.09
CA PRO A 321 50.70 -21.37 -2.31
C PRO A 321 51.26 -21.76 -3.68
N GLY A 322 51.69 -20.78 -4.47
CA GLY A 322 52.25 -21.00 -5.79
C GLY A 322 51.20 -21.41 -6.85
N ALA A 323 49.89 -21.10 -6.59
CA ALA A 323 48.82 -21.42 -7.51
C ALA A 323 49.05 -20.88 -8.92
N ARG A 324 48.93 -21.74 -9.90
CA ARG A 324 48.97 -21.44 -11.35
C ARG A 324 48.18 -22.51 -12.10
N ALA A 325 47.66 -22.17 -13.25
CA ALA A 325 47.02 -23.15 -14.12
C ALA A 325 47.95 -24.33 -14.41
N GLY A 326 47.44 -25.55 -14.34
CA GLY A 326 48.18 -26.79 -14.54
C GLY A 326 49.01 -27.26 -13.31
N LEU A 327 48.92 -26.60 -12.13
CA LEU A 327 49.57 -27.11 -10.94
C LEU A 327 48.82 -28.38 -10.44
N SER A 328 49.56 -29.48 -10.31
CA SER A 328 49.03 -30.73 -9.76
C SER A 328 48.71 -30.55 -8.25
N VAL A 329 47.57 -30.99 -7.81
CA VAL A 329 47.12 -30.86 -6.42
C VAL A 329 46.51 -32.18 -5.92
N GLN A 330 46.48 -32.35 -4.60
CA GLN A 330 45.71 -33.40 -3.92
C GLN A 330 44.43 -32.77 -3.35
N THR A 331 43.29 -33.39 -3.55
CA THR A 331 42.01 -32.88 -3.10
C THR A 331 41.57 -33.52 -1.77
N SER A 332 40.97 -32.71 -0.91
CA SER A 332 40.25 -33.16 0.28
C SER A 332 38.89 -32.47 0.29
N ALA A 333 37.81 -33.21 0.46
CA ALA A 333 36.49 -32.63 0.58
C ALA A 333 36.42 -31.71 1.78
N ALA A 334 35.80 -30.54 1.66
CA ALA A 334 35.40 -29.73 2.79
C ALA A 334 34.08 -30.31 3.34
N GLU A 335 34.04 -30.61 4.63
CA GLU A 335 32.80 -30.97 5.35
C GLU A 335 31.86 -29.78 5.44
#